data_d551a2b599d843645610ff8ad2c7fd0e
#
_entry.id   d551a2b599d843645610ff8ad2c7fd0e
#
_cell.length_a   1.000
_cell.length_b   1.000
_cell.length_c   1.000
_cell.angle_alpha   90.00
_cell.angle_beta   90.00
_cell.angle_gamma   90.00
#
_symmetry.space_group_name_H-M   'P 1'
#
loop_
_entity.id
_entity.type
_entity.pdbx_description
1 polymer ?
#
loop_
_entity_poly.entity_id
_entity_poly.type
_entity_poly.pdbx_seq_one_letter_code
_entity_poly.pdbx_strand_id
1 'polypeptide(L)'
;IPLIKKIINNKNNQVIITFFSPSGYENFKYNNNQIFKTYIPLDFNKNAKDFLYIINPKHAIFVKYDLWMNFIEICHKNKIPTTVFSGKFHNKQWYFKFYGQWAKNILKNLTNIFTIDKASNDFLRSEGFQNVTFNGDTRYDQVNTNLINSSLKIKSPCLILGSSWVKEEKILSNVIDKFPDIQYIIAPHEVNKKRLNELQIIFGSKSKFYSQIDFSKEIPNILIIDKIGLLSDLYSLSDIAFVGGGFTGKLHNIIEPAAKGNKIIFGPNHKKFPEAQLMIDNEIALTIKDEFDLMEILKSIKRSNTNRKKSIEFVLNKKGATEIVYKAIMNKN
;
A
#
# COMPACT_ATOMS: atom_id res chain seq x y z
N ILE A 1 -2.68 -6.42 -8.44
CA ILE A 1 -2.52 -6.22 -9.91
C ILE A 1 -1.28 -6.96 -10.46
N PRO A 2 -0.05 -6.93 -9.88
CA PRO A 2 1.10 -7.62 -10.48
C PRO A 2 0.88 -9.12 -10.74
N LEU A 3 0.30 -9.85 -9.79
CA LEU A 3 -0.02 -11.27 -9.96
C LEU A 3 -1.01 -11.51 -11.11
N ILE A 4 -2.06 -10.68 -11.20
CA ILE A 4 -3.04 -10.77 -12.30
C ILE A 4 -2.34 -10.59 -13.65
N LYS A 5 -1.50 -9.55 -13.78
CA LYS A 5 -0.74 -9.31 -15.02
C LYS A 5 0.10 -10.52 -15.44
N LYS A 6 0.77 -11.18 -14.47
CA LYS A 6 1.55 -12.37 -14.75
C LYS A 6 0.69 -13.55 -15.20
N ILE A 7 -0.46 -13.77 -14.57
CA ILE A 7 -1.37 -14.87 -14.93
C ILE A 7 -1.92 -14.69 -16.35
N ILE A 8 -2.35 -13.49 -16.71
CA ILE A 8 -2.93 -13.19 -18.03
C ILE A 8 -1.90 -13.04 -19.16
N ASN A 9 -0.60 -13.00 -18.86
CA ASN A 9 0.43 -13.09 -19.90
C ASN A 9 0.30 -14.39 -20.71
N ASN A 10 -0.22 -15.46 -20.11
CA ASN A 10 -0.67 -16.61 -20.88
C ASN A 10 -2.11 -16.38 -21.38
N LYS A 11 -2.30 -16.28 -22.69
CA LYS A 11 -3.59 -16.00 -23.35
C LYS A 11 -4.69 -17.02 -23.05
N ASN A 12 -4.31 -18.22 -22.62
CA ASN A 12 -5.25 -19.28 -22.25
C ASN A 12 -5.79 -19.16 -20.82
N ASN A 13 -5.25 -18.26 -20.01
CA ASN A 13 -5.71 -18.05 -18.65
C ASN A 13 -6.79 -16.98 -18.60
N GLN A 14 -7.79 -17.21 -17.78
CA GLN A 14 -8.82 -16.25 -17.40
C GLN A 14 -8.76 -16.01 -15.89
N VAL A 15 -9.04 -14.79 -15.46
CA VAL A 15 -9.05 -14.40 -14.05
C VAL A 15 -10.41 -13.82 -13.70
N ILE A 16 -11.06 -14.41 -12.71
CA ILE A 16 -12.27 -13.86 -12.12
C ILE A 16 -11.89 -13.21 -10.79
N ILE A 17 -12.16 -11.91 -10.67
CA ILE A 17 -11.90 -11.15 -9.46
C ILE A 17 -13.22 -10.95 -8.74
N THR A 18 -13.27 -11.40 -7.49
CA THR A 18 -14.45 -11.25 -6.65
C THR A 18 -14.27 -10.10 -5.67
N PHE A 19 -15.32 -9.35 -5.44
CA PHE A 19 -15.38 -8.23 -4.50
C PHE A 19 -16.50 -8.42 -3.51
N PHE A 20 -16.26 -8.09 -2.24
CA PHE A 20 -17.30 -8.07 -1.22
C PHE A 20 -17.96 -6.68 -1.11
N SER A 21 -17.19 -5.61 -1.33
CA SER A 21 -17.71 -4.24 -1.22
C SER A 21 -17.92 -3.56 -2.57
N PRO A 22 -18.96 -2.72 -2.72
CA PRO A 22 -19.17 -1.90 -3.91
C PRO A 22 -17.95 -1.03 -4.25
N SER A 23 -17.34 -0.41 -3.26
CA SER A 23 -16.16 0.43 -3.46
C SER A 23 -15.01 -0.31 -4.14
N GLY A 24 -14.73 -1.56 -3.76
CA GLY A 24 -13.72 -2.37 -4.42
C GLY A 24 -14.08 -2.67 -5.88
N TYR A 25 -15.34 -3.03 -6.12
CA TYR A 25 -15.84 -3.36 -7.45
C TYR A 25 -15.82 -2.15 -8.42
N GLU A 26 -16.27 -1.00 -7.96
CA GLU A 26 -16.39 0.21 -8.78
C GLU A 26 -15.02 0.83 -9.10
N ASN A 27 -14.09 0.81 -8.12
CA ASN A 27 -12.77 1.39 -8.29
C ASN A 27 -11.77 0.48 -9.02
N PHE A 28 -12.11 -0.79 -9.26
CA PHE A 28 -11.27 -1.68 -10.08
C PHE A 28 -11.45 -1.37 -11.57
N LYS A 29 -10.49 -0.64 -12.14
CA LYS A 29 -10.52 -0.13 -13.54
C LYS A 29 -9.50 -0.83 -14.45
N TYR A 30 -9.22 -2.10 -14.23
CA TYR A 30 -8.32 -2.85 -15.11
C TYR A 30 -9.11 -3.52 -16.23
N ASN A 31 -8.95 -3.01 -17.47
CA ASN A 31 -9.71 -3.48 -18.63
C ASN A 31 -8.85 -4.47 -19.45
N ASN A 32 -9.28 -5.74 -19.52
CA ASN A 32 -8.63 -6.80 -20.29
C ASN A 32 -9.65 -7.92 -20.51
N ASN A 33 -9.68 -8.52 -21.72
CA ASN A 33 -10.65 -9.55 -22.12
C ASN A 33 -10.54 -10.86 -21.33
N GLN A 34 -9.41 -11.09 -20.62
CA GLN A 34 -9.18 -12.28 -19.79
C GLN A 34 -9.59 -12.04 -18.33
N ILE A 35 -10.08 -10.83 -17.98
CA ILE A 35 -10.42 -10.46 -16.61
C ILE A 35 -11.92 -10.21 -16.50
N PHE A 36 -12.55 -10.93 -15.60
CA PHE A 36 -13.94 -10.77 -15.24
C PHE A 36 -14.04 -10.31 -13.79
N LYS A 37 -15.00 -9.46 -13.47
CA LYS A 37 -15.27 -9.03 -12.11
C LYS A 37 -16.70 -9.32 -11.70
N THR A 38 -16.88 -9.79 -10.47
CA THR A 38 -18.19 -10.05 -9.89
C THR A 38 -18.18 -9.84 -8.38
N TYR A 39 -19.34 -9.81 -7.75
CA TYR A 39 -19.44 -9.88 -6.31
C TYR A 39 -19.30 -11.31 -5.83
N ILE A 40 -18.61 -11.52 -4.70
CA ILE A 40 -18.61 -12.80 -4.01
C ILE A 40 -19.91 -12.92 -3.22
N PRO A 41 -20.65 -14.05 -3.31
CA PRO A 41 -21.82 -14.26 -2.48
C PRO A 41 -21.42 -14.45 -1.01
N LEU A 42 -22.39 -14.28 -0.09
CA LEU A 42 -22.16 -14.47 1.35
C LEU A 42 -21.61 -15.87 1.63
N ASP A 43 -20.72 -15.98 2.61
CA ASP A 43 -19.97 -17.19 2.96
C ASP A 43 -20.84 -18.27 3.63
N PHE A 44 -21.85 -18.76 2.92
CA PHE A 44 -22.65 -19.93 3.27
C PHE A 44 -22.27 -21.13 2.44
N ASN A 45 -22.35 -22.34 3.00
CA ASN A 45 -21.98 -23.59 2.33
C ASN A 45 -22.66 -23.76 0.97
N LYS A 46 -23.96 -23.48 0.86
CA LYS A 46 -24.72 -23.56 -0.38
C LYS A 46 -24.18 -22.58 -1.42
N ASN A 47 -24.01 -21.32 -1.02
CA ASN A 47 -23.52 -20.27 -1.93
C ASN A 47 -22.12 -20.60 -2.46
N ALA A 48 -21.23 -21.08 -1.58
CA ALA A 48 -19.88 -21.48 -1.99
C ALA A 48 -19.91 -22.65 -2.99
N LYS A 49 -20.77 -23.66 -2.75
CA LYS A 49 -20.95 -24.79 -3.70
C LYS A 49 -21.46 -24.31 -5.05
N ASP A 50 -22.55 -23.54 -5.06
CA ASP A 50 -23.19 -23.08 -6.29
C ASP A 50 -22.24 -22.18 -7.10
N PHE A 51 -21.55 -21.25 -6.42
CA PHE A 51 -20.58 -20.36 -7.05
C PHE A 51 -19.40 -21.11 -7.64
N LEU A 52 -18.78 -22.00 -6.88
CA LEU A 52 -17.63 -22.78 -7.36
C LEU A 52 -18.01 -23.78 -8.47
N TYR A 53 -19.23 -24.32 -8.43
CA TYR A 53 -19.76 -25.14 -9.50
C TYR A 53 -19.89 -24.36 -10.83
N ILE A 54 -20.45 -23.13 -10.78
CA ILE A 54 -20.62 -22.27 -11.95
C ILE A 54 -19.27 -21.82 -12.52
N ILE A 55 -18.37 -21.37 -11.63
CA ILE A 55 -17.07 -20.79 -12.04
C ILE A 55 -16.07 -21.88 -12.45
N ASN A 56 -16.14 -23.05 -11.82
CA ASN A 56 -15.24 -24.18 -12.02
C ASN A 56 -13.76 -23.77 -12.08
N PRO A 57 -13.21 -23.13 -11.02
CA PRO A 57 -11.87 -22.57 -11.07
C PRO A 57 -10.80 -23.66 -10.99
N LYS A 58 -9.73 -23.51 -11.74
CA LYS A 58 -8.53 -24.37 -11.61
C LYS A 58 -7.74 -24.07 -10.33
N HIS A 59 -7.84 -22.85 -9.80
CA HIS A 59 -7.14 -22.39 -8.60
C HIS A 59 -7.94 -21.27 -7.92
N ALA A 60 -8.06 -21.29 -6.60
CA ALA A 60 -8.66 -20.21 -5.81
C ALA A 60 -7.59 -19.45 -5.05
N ILE A 61 -7.63 -18.11 -5.10
CA ILE A 61 -6.61 -17.24 -4.55
C ILE A 61 -7.24 -16.24 -3.58
N PHE A 62 -6.75 -16.23 -2.34
CA PHE A 62 -7.19 -15.32 -1.28
C PHE A 62 -6.10 -14.30 -0.96
N VAL A 63 -6.49 -13.08 -0.62
CA VAL A 63 -5.55 -11.98 -0.40
C VAL A 63 -5.56 -11.52 1.05
N LYS A 64 -4.41 -11.44 1.68
CA LYS A 64 -4.23 -11.00 3.07
C LYS A 64 -4.98 -11.88 4.07
N TYR A 65 -5.96 -11.30 4.76
CA TYR A 65 -6.81 -11.94 5.78
C TYR A 65 -8.28 -12.06 5.33
N ASP A 66 -8.54 -11.86 4.06
CA ASP A 66 -9.87 -12.00 3.46
C ASP A 66 -10.13 -13.47 3.16
N LEU A 67 -10.39 -14.23 4.24
CA LEU A 67 -10.46 -15.69 4.25
C LEU A 67 -11.93 -16.14 4.40
N TRP A 68 -12.44 -16.78 3.36
CA TRP A 68 -13.82 -17.23 3.23
C TRP A 68 -13.89 -18.72 3.54
N MET A 69 -14.28 -19.07 4.77
CA MET A 69 -14.12 -20.42 5.31
C MET A 69 -14.89 -21.49 4.52
N ASN A 70 -16.16 -21.23 4.17
CA ASN A 70 -16.92 -22.16 3.37
C ASN A 70 -16.34 -22.34 1.96
N PHE A 71 -15.85 -21.26 1.34
CA PHE A 71 -15.18 -21.34 0.04
C PHE A 71 -13.90 -22.18 0.11
N ILE A 72 -13.06 -21.97 1.14
CA ILE A 72 -11.82 -22.74 1.35
C ILE A 72 -12.17 -24.22 1.55
N GLU A 73 -13.17 -24.52 2.38
CA GLU A 73 -13.59 -25.89 2.65
C GLU A 73 -14.12 -26.61 1.40
N ILE A 74 -14.97 -25.92 0.60
CA ILE A 74 -15.53 -26.50 -0.62
C ILE A 74 -14.44 -26.66 -1.70
N CYS A 75 -13.51 -25.71 -1.83
CA CYS A 75 -12.34 -25.88 -2.70
C CYS A 75 -11.56 -27.14 -2.31
N HIS A 76 -11.28 -27.35 -1.02
CA HIS A 76 -10.58 -28.54 -0.54
C HIS A 76 -11.33 -29.84 -0.89
N LYS A 77 -12.64 -29.88 -0.60
CA LYS A 77 -13.49 -31.04 -0.94
C LYS A 77 -13.50 -31.37 -2.43
N ASN A 78 -13.43 -30.35 -3.27
CA ASN A 78 -13.42 -30.50 -4.73
C ASN A 78 -11.99 -30.59 -5.31
N LYS A 79 -10.96 -30.73 -4.47
CA LYS A 79 -9.54 -30.80 -4.86
C LYS A 79 -9.06 -29.58 -5.68
N ILE A 80 -9.70 -28.42 -5.50
CA ILE A 80 -9.29 -27.16 -6.10
C ILE A 80 -8.15 -26.58 -5.25
N PRO A 81 -6.94 -26.39 -5.79
CA PRO A 81 -5.82 -25.82 -5.04
C PRO A 81 -6.16 -24.39 -4.58
N THR A 82 -5.73 -24.07 -3.35
CA THR A 82 -6.00 -22.77 -2.73
C THR A 82 -4.72 -22.10 -2.27
N THR A 83 -4.57 -20.82 -2.59
CA THR A 83 -3.41 -20.03 -2.16
C THR A 83 -3.84 -18.78 -1.45
N VAL A 84 -3.24 -18.52 -0.29
CA VAL A 84 -3.30 -17.22 0.39
C VAL A 84 -1.96 -16.51 0.20
N PHE A 85 -1.98 -15.25 -0.19
CA PHE A 85 -0.76 -14.45 -0.28
C PHE A 85 -0.89 -13.09 0.40
N SER A 86 0.25 -12.46 0.70
CA SER A 86 0.33 -11.24 1.52
C SER A 86 -0.36 -11.37 2.88
N GLY A 87 -0.36 -12.58 3.44
CA GLY A 87 -0.99 -12.89 4.71
C GLY A 87 -0.18 -12.35 5.91
N LYS A 88 -0.87 -11.75 6.88
CA LYS A 88 -0.31 -11.39 8.17
C LYS A 88 -1.09 -12.10 9.28
N PHE A 89 -0.41 -12.97 10.02
CA PHE A 89 -1.04 -13.84 11.00
C PHE A 89 -0.49 -13.61 12.41
N HIS A 90 -1.38 -13.65 13.40
CA HIS A 90 -1.03 -13.49 14.81
C HIS A 90 -2.13 -14.06 15.73
N ASN A 91 -1.79 -14.33 16.97
CA ASN A 91 -2.64 -14.99 17.95
C ASN A 91 -3.93 -14.24 18.36
N LYS A 92 -4.07 -12.95 17.99
CA LYS A 92 -5.27 -12.15 18.28
C LYS A 92 -6.40 -12.38 17.29
N GLN A 93 -6.13 -13.01 16.15
CA GLN A 93 -7.17 -13.29 15.14
C GLN A 93 -8.12 -14.38 15.66
N TRP A 94 -9.41 -14.23 15.39
CA TRP A 94 -10.48 -15.02 15.99
C TRP A 94 -10.35 -16.53 15.70
N TYR A 95 -9.86 -16.91 14.52
CA TYR A 95 -9.67 -18.30 14.13
C TYR A 95 -8.51 -19.00 14.86
N PHE A 96 -7.68 -18.27 15.61
CA PHE A 96 -6.68 -18.82 16.54
C PHE A 96 -7.15 -18.82 18.00
N LYS A 97 -8.39 -18.37 18.26
CA LYS A 97 -8.98 -18.47 19.59
C LYS A 97 -9.65 -19.85 19.79
N PHE A 98 -9.93 -20.22 21.05
CA PHE A 98 -10.54 -21.50 21.38
C PHE A 98 -11.87 -21.73 20.63
N TYR A 99 -12.69 -20.69 20.44
CA TYR A 99 -13.94 -20.76 19.70
C TYR A 99 -13.79 -20.78 18.18
N GLY A 100 -12.61 -20.48 17.66
CA GLY A 100 -12.30 -20.45 16.23
C GLY A 100 -11.59 -21.70 15.70
N GLN A 101 -11.45 -22.75 16.52
CA GLN A 101 -10.70 -23.95 16.18
C GLN A 101 -11.19 -24.65 14.90
N TRP A 102 -12.49 -24.63 14.66
CA TRP A 102 -13.06 -25.16 13.42
C TRP A 102 -12.55 -24.43 12.17
N ALA A 103 -12.46 -23.11 12.23
CA ALA A 103 -11.94 -22.29 11.13
C ALA A 103 -10.42 -22.51 10.94
N LYS A 104 -9.67 -22.62 12.05
CA LYS A 104 -8.24 -22.98 12.01
C LYS A 104 -8.02 -24.32 11.29
N ASN A 105 -8.87 -25.31 11.54
CA ASN A 105 -8.77 -26.60 10.86
C ASN A 105 -9.07 -26.49 9.35
N ILE A 106 -10.03 -25.65 8.96
CA ILE A 106 -10.30 -25.35 7.53
C ILE A 106 -9.08 -24.65 6.91
N LEU A 107 -8.48 -23.68 7.60
CA LEU A 107 -7.29 -22.97 7.07
C LEU A 107 -6.08 -23.88 6.88
N LYS A 108 -5.96 -24.98 7.63
CA LYS A 108 -4.90 -25.99 7.40
C LYS A 108 -5.02 -26.71 6.06
N ASN A 109 -6.20 -26.69 5.43
CA ASN A 109 -6.43 -27.26 4.09
C ASN A 109 -5.95 -26.37 2.94
N LEU A 110 -5.48 -25.16 3.22
CA LEU A 110 -4.89 -24.29 2.21
C LEU A 110 -3.65 -24.95 1.58
N THR A 111 -3.57 -24.92 0.26
CA THR A 111 -2.45 -25.54 -0.48
C THR A 111 -1.15 -24.77 -0.28
N ASN A 112 -1.23 -23.44 -0.26
CA ASN A 112 -0.08 -22.57 -0.03
C ASN A 112 -0.49 -21.35 0.81
N ILE A 113 0.34 -20.97 1.78
CA ILE A 113 0.19 -19.76 2.58
C ILE A 113 1.48 -18.95 2.50
N PHE A 114 1.40 -17.76 1.89
CA PHE A 114 2.52 -16.85 1.75
C PHE A 114 2.37 -15.67 2.71
N THR A 115 3.33 -15.49 3.60
CA THR A 115 3.30 -14.46 4.65
C THR A 115 4.18 -13.26 4.30
N ILE A 116 3.76 -12.07 4.76
CA ILE A 116 4.49 -10.81 4.53
C ILE A 116 5.71 -10.64 5.46
N ASP A 117 5.71 -11.31 6.61
CA ASP A 117 6.75 -11.20 7.61
C ASP A 117 7.09 -12.57 8.23
N LYS A 118 8.29 -12.65 8.78
CA LYS A 118 8.79 -13.86 9.42
C LYS A 118 8.00 -14.22 10.67
N ALA A 119 7.54 -13.22 11.43
CA ALA A 119 6.75 -13.47 12.65
C ALA A 119 5.45 -14.21 12.35
N SER A 120 4.73 -13.83 11.28
CA SER A 120 3.55 -14.55 10.81
C SER A 120 3.86 -15.97 10.36
N ASN A 121 5.01 -16.17 9.68
CA ASN A 121 5.45 -17.50 9.24
C ASN A 121 5.73 -18.42 10.44
N ASP A 122 6.54 -17.94 11.37
CA ASP A 122 6.94 -18.71 12.55
C ASP A 122 5.72 -19.02 13.44
N PHE A 123 4.80 -18.04 13.59
CA PHE A 123 3.55 -18.23 14.30
C PHE A 123 2.68 -19.33 13.66
N LEU A 124 2.47 -19.30 12.35
CA LEU A 124 1.66 -20.34 11.68
C LEU A 124 2.32 -21.72 11.80
N ARG A 125 3.65 -21.81 11.70
CA ARG A 125 4.37 -23.08 11.89
C ARG A 125 4.19 -23.61 13.30
N SER A 126 4.25 -22.77 14.32
CA SER A 126 4.00 -23.16 15.72
C SER A 126 2.56 -23.62 15.95
N GLU A 127 1.60 -23.11 15.14
CA GLU A 127 0.18 -23.53 15.15
C GLU A 127 -0.07 -24.81 14.32
N GLY A 128 0.99 -25.44 13.77
CA GLY A 128 0.95 -26.71 13.06
C GLY A 128 0.57 -26.62 11.58
N PHE A 129 0.73 -25.44 10.95
CA PHE A 129 0.58 -25.30 9.50
C PHE A 129 1.84 -25.74 8.77
N GLN A 130 1.72 -26.60 7.77
CA GLN A 130 2.86 -27.17 7.01
C GLN A 130 3.18 -26.34 5.76
N ASN A 131 2.19 -25.86 5.03
CA ASN A 131 2.33 -25.23 3.72
C ASN A 131 2.52 -23.70 3.83
N VAL A 132 3.43 -23.25 4.70
CA VAL A 132 3.68 -21.84 4.98
C VAL A 132 5.06 -21.44 4.48
N THR A 133 5.09 -20.34 3.73
CA THR A 133 6.34 -19.76 3.20
C THR A 133 6.37 -18.26 3.47
N PHE A 134 7.46 -17.78 4.07
CA PHE A 134 7.74 -16.35 4.11
C PHE A 134 8.30 -15.93 2.75
N ASN A 135 7.59 -15.05 2.04
CA ASN A 135 7.99 -14.55 0.73
C ASN A 135 8.02 -13.02 0.60
N GLY A 136 7.61 -12.31 1.64
CA GLY A 136 7.55 -10.86 1.62
C GLY A 136 6.21 -10.30 1.12
N ASP A 137 6.18 -9.00 0.91
CA ASP A 137 4.97 -8.24 0.61
C ASP A 137 4.90 -7.88 -0.89
N THR A 138 3.88 -8.36 -1.57
CA THR A 138 3.65 -8.11 -3.00
C THR A 138 3.41 -6.63 -3.34
N ARG A 139 3.20 -5.75 -2.34
CA ARG A 139 3.10 -4.30 -2.55
C ARG A 139 4.41 -3.71 -3.07
N TYR A 140 5.57 -4.28 -2.71
CA TYR A 140 6.86 -3.85 -3.25
C TYR A 140 7.00 -4.12 -4.75
N ASP A 141 6.33 -5.14 -5.27
CA ASP A 141 6.32 -5.43 -6.70
C ASP A 141 5.44 -4.47 -7.51
N GLN A 142 4.53 -3.74 -6.85
CA GLN A 142 3.62 -2.80 -7.52
C GLN A 142 4.26 -1.45 -7.80
N VAL A 143 5.24 -1.06 -7.00
CA VAL A 143 5.79 0.30 -7.07
C VAL A 143 6.84 0.41 -8.17
N ASN A 144 6.75 1.51 -8.91
CA ASN A 144 7.72 1.86 -9.94
C ASN A 144 8.85 2.69 -9.31
N THR A 145 10.08 2.20 -9.43
CA THR A 145 11.28 2.89 -8.95
C THR A 145 11.84 3.91 -9.97
N ASN A 146 11.33 3.91 -11.20
CA ASN A 146 11.76 4.89 -12.19
C ASN A 146 11.32 6.30 -11.78
N LEU A 147 12.25 7.23 -11.80
CA LEU A 147 11.95 8.64 -11.63
C LEU A 147 11.33 9.18 -12.91
N ILE A 148 10.34 10.03 -12.79
CA ILE A 148 9.67 10.64 -13.94
C ILE A 148 10.34 11.98 -14.23
N ASN A 149 10.69 12.22 -15.49
CA ASN A 149 11.03 13.57 -15.95
C ASN A 149 9.71 14.36 -16.11
N SER A 150 9.39 15.16 -15.12
CA SER A 150 8.22 16.04 -15.15
C SER A 150 8.59 17.39 -15.75
N SER A 151 7.65 18.02 -16.44
CA SER A 151 7.74 19.43 -16.85
C SER A 151 7.68 20.40 -15.65
N LEU A 152 7.28 19.91 -14.47
CA LEU A 152 7.25 20.69 -13.24
C LEU A 152 8.69 20.94 -12.75
N LYS A 153 9.10 22.20 -12.76
CA LYS A 153 10.38 22.65 -12.20
C LYS A 153 10.23 22.88 -10.70
N ILE A 154 10.33 21.81 -9.91
CA ILE A 154 10.31 21.87 -8.44
C ILE A 154 11.69 22.24 -7.94
N LYS A 155 11.76 23.21 -7.02
CA LYS A 155 13.01 23.58 -6.32
C LYS A 155 13.38 22.49 -5.31
N SER A 156 14.65 22.33 -5.06
CA SER A 156 15.16 21.45 -4.02
C SER A 156 15.90 22.30 -2.97
N PRO A 157 15.73 22.01 -1.68
CA PRO A 157 14.99 20.86 -1.15
C PRO A 157 13.48 21.02 -1.27
N CYS A 158 12.77 19.90 -1.46
CA CYS A 158 11.31 19.84 -1.55
C CYS A 158 10.73 18.82 -0.57
N LEU A 159 9.74 19.25 0.22
CA LEU A 159 8.94 18.38 1.07
C LEU A 159 7.55 18.21 0.48
N ILE A 160 7.12 16.95 0.28
CA ILE A 160 5.74 16.63 -0.06
C ILE A 160 5.00 16.08 1.16
N LEU A 161 3.88 16.69 1.52
CA LEU A 161 2.92 16.15 2.48
C LEU A 161 1.87 15.35 1.71
N GLY A 162 2.05 14.03 1.67
CA GLY A 162 1.23 13.12 0.86
C GLY A 162 0.10 12.47 1.63
N SER A 163 -1.10 12.42 1.05
CA SER A 163 -2.33 11.90 1.67
C SER A 163 -2.60 12.53 3.03
N SER A 164 -2.50 13.87 3.10
CA SER A 164 -2.52 14.61 4.36
C SER A 164 -3.87 14.61 5.06
N TRP A 165 -3.83 14.71 6.38
CA TRP A 165 -4.95 14.97 7.27
C TRP A 165 -4.69 16.25 8.06
N VAL A 166 -5.72 16.77 8.73
CA VAL A 166 -5.67 18.05 9.44
C VAL A 166 -4.51 18.15 10.43
N LYS A 167 -4.15 17.07 11.11
CA LYS A 167 -3.07 17.10 12.12
C LYS A 167 -1.71 17.34 11.49
N GLU A 168 -1.39 16.59 10.42
CA GLU A 168 -0.12 16.74 9.69
C GLU A 168 -0.01 18.12 9.05
N GLU A 169 -1.10 18.66 8.55
CA GLU A 169 -1.15 19.97 7.90
C GLU A 169 -0.91 21.10 8.89
N LYS A 170 -1.52 21.03 10.09
CA LYS A 170 -1.26 21.99 11.17
C LYS A 170 0.19 21.96 11.63
N ILE A 171 0.77 20.76 11.80
CA ILE A 171 2.19 20.63 12.15
C ILE A 171 3.06 21.29 11.09
N LEU A 172 2.78 21.02 9.81
CA LEU A 172 3.56 21.59 8.72
C LEU A 172 3.38 23.10 8.63
N SER A 173 2.16 23.65 8.77
CA SER A 173 1.89 25.08 8.68
C SER A 173 2.61 25.89 9.75
N ASN A 174 2.84 25.33 10.96
CA ASN A 174 3.59 25.96 12.04
C ASN A 174 5.11 26.06 11.75
N VAL A 175 5.58 25.35 10.74
CA VAL A 175 7.01 25.19 10.44
C VAL A 175 7.43 25.89 9.15
N ILE A 176 6.55 25.98 8.16
CA ILE A 176 6.84 26.47 6.80
C ILE A 176 7.56 27.83 6.81
N ASP A 177 7.12 28.80 7.60
CA ASP A 177 7.69 30.14 7.62
C ASP A 177 9.11 30.21 8.21
N LYS A 178 9.53 29.15 8.92
CA LYS A 178 10.89 29.04 9.48
C LYS A 178 11.88 28.43 8.47
N PHE A 179 11.39 27.83 7.39
CA PHE A 179 12.20 27.21 6.36
C PHE A 179 11.74 27.65 4.95
N PRO A 180 11.90 28.96 4.62
CA PRO A 180 11.39 29.52 3.36
C PRO A 180 12.13 28.99 2.11
N ASP A 181 13.32 28.43 2.28
CA ASP A 181 14.11 27.86 1.18
C ASP A 181 13.63 26.46 0.74
N ILE A 182 12.73 25.84 1.53
CA ILE A 182 12.13 24.54 1.20
C ILE A 182 10.87 24.79 0.38
N GLN A 183 10.71 24.09 -0.74
CA GLN A 183 9.45 24.05 -1.48
C GLN A 183 8.52 23.00 -0.88
N TYR A 184 7.22 23.32 -0.78
CA TYR A 184 6.22 22.47 -0.15
C TYR A 184 5.13 22.07 -1.15
N ILE A 185 4.83 20.78 -1.20
CA ILE A 185 3.72 20.23 -1.97
C ILE A 185 2.74 19.59 -0.99
N ILE A 186 1.48 20.00 -1.01
CA ILE A 186 0.44 19.48 -0.12
C ILE A 186 -0.56 18.69 -0.96
N ALA A 187 -0.61 17.38 -0.80
CA ALA A 187 -1.54 16.49 -1.47
C ALA A 187 -2.51 15.88 -0.44
N PRO A 188 -3.72 16.44 -0.28
CA PRO A 188 -4.68 15.98 0.73
C PRO A 188 -5.19 14.56 0.42
N HIS A 189 -5.62 13.84 1.48
CA HIS A 189 -6.24 12.53 1.32
C HIS A 189 -7.56 12.60 0.55
N GLU A 190 -8.33 13.65 0.76
CA GLU A 190 -9.59 13.92 0.06
C GLU A 190 -9.49 15.21 -0.76
N VAL A 191 -9.90 15.12 -2.02
CA VAL A 191 -9.94 16.26 -2.94
C VAL A 191 -11.39 16.62 -3.18
N ASN A 192 -11.97 17.43 -2.29
CA ASN A 192 -13.31 18.01 -2.43
C ASN A 192 -13.27 19.51 -2.08
N LYS A 193 -14.29 20.25 -2.53
CA LYS A 193 -14.34 21.72 -2.38
C LYS A 193 -14.19 22.18 -0.92
N LYS A 194 -14.83 21.48 0.03
CA LYS A 194 -14.75 21.83 1.46
C LYS A 194 -13.31 21.68 1.96
N ARG A 195 -12.68 20.55 1.61
CA ARG A 195 -11.33 20.23 2.06
C ARG A 195 -10.28 21.19 1.47
N LEU A 196 -10.44 21.55 0.20
CA LEU A 196 -9.56 22.51 -0.46
C LEU A 196 -9.66 23.92 0.17
N ASN A 197 -10.87 24.36 0.52
CA ASN A 197 -11.07 25.62 1.24
C ASN A 197 -10.40 25.61 2.63
N GLU A 198 -10.49 24.51 3.38
CA GLU A 198 -9.81 24.35 4.66
C GLU A 198 -8.28 24.47 4.51
N LEU A 199 -7.71 23.85 3.48
CA LEU A 199 -6.27 23.99 3.18
C LEU A 199 -5.87 25.40 2.80
N GLN A 200 -6.71 26.11 2.02
CA GLN A 200 -6.45 27.50 1.68
C GLN A 200 -6.45 28.41 2.92
N ILE A 201 -7.28 28.10 3.93
CA ILE A 201 -7.27 28.83 5.21
C ILE A 201 -5.99 28.51 6.00
N ILE A 202 -5.57 27.23 6.05
CA ILE A 202 -4.39 26.79 6.80
C ILE A 202 -3.09 27.38 6.21
N PHE A 203 -2.93 27.36 4.88
CA PHE A 203 -1.68 27.75 4.20
C PHE A 203 -1.72 29.19 3.65
N GLY A 204 -2.88 29.84 3.67
CA GLY A 204 -3.05 31.27 3.34
C GLY A 204 -2.76 31.61 1.88
N SER A 205 -2.58 32.92 1.63
CA SER A 205 -2.36 33.49 0.28
C SER A 205 -1.01 33.11 -0.34
N LYS A 206 -0.07 32.58 0.43
CA LYS A 206 1.24 32.09 -0.05
C LYS A 206 1.09 30.78 -0.85
N SER A 207 -0.05 30.07 -0.73
CA SER A 207 -0.34 28.83 -1.42
C SER A 207 -1.13 29.05 -2.71
N LYS A 208 -0.92 28.18 -3.71
CA LYS A 208 -1.73 28.10 -4.92
C LYS A 208 -2.15 26.67 -5.20
N PHE A 209 -3.29 26.49 -5.83
CA PHE A 209 -3.74 25.19 -6.31
C PHE A 209 -3.01 24.78 -7.60
N TYR A 210 -2.75 23.50 -7.75
CA TYR A 210 -2.13 22.94 -8.93
C TYR A 210 -2.88 23.29 -10.22
N SER A 211 -4.23 23.30 -10.20
CA SER A 211 -5.06 23.68 -11.34
C SER A 211 -4.93 25.15 -11.75
N GLN A 212 -4.38 26.00 -10.90
CA GLN A 212 -4.24 27.44 -11.11
C GLN A 212 -2.84 27.87 -11.54
N ILE A 213 -1.92 26.90 -11.67
CA ILE A 213 -0.51 27.19 -12.01
C ILE A 213 -0.35 27.39 -13.50
N ASP A 214 0.37 28.44 -13.85
CA ASP A 214 0.97 28.62 -15.15
C ASP A 214 2.35 27.96 -15.15
N PHE A 215 2.49 26.83 -15.82
CA PHE A 215 3.72 26.05 -15.88
C PHE A 215 4.89 26.74 -16.59
N SER A 216 4.63 27.86 -17.30
CA SER A 216 5.66 28.71 -17.87
C SER A 216 6.35 29.60 -16.85
N LYS A 217 5.73 29.78 -15.68
CA LYS A 217 6.18 30.64 -14.58
C LYS A 217 6.79 29.83 -13.46
N GLU A 218 7.41 30.53 -12.51
CA GLU A 218 7.93 29.93 -11.29
C GLU A 218 6.81 29.34 -10.45
N ILE A 219 7.00 28.10 -9.97
CA ILE A 219 6.06 27.41 -9.11
C ILE A 219 6.08 28.05 -7.72
N PRO A 220 4.91 28.31 -7.10
CA PRO A 220 4.83 28.91 -5.77
C PRO A 220 5.50 28.03 -4.71
N ASN A 221 6.01 28.66 -3.66
CA ASN A 221 6.68 27.92 -2.58
C ASN A 221 5.77 26.88 -1.91
N ILE A 222 4.46 27.12 -1.85
CA ILE A 222 3.44 26.19 -1.33
C ILE A 222 2.47 25.84 -2.46
N LEU A 223 2.48 24.57 -2.85
CA LEU A 223 1.63 24.02 -3.91
C LEU A 223 0.61 23.05 -3.32
N ILE A 224 -0.68 23.36 -3.43
CA ILE A 224 -1.76 22.45 -3.02
C ILE A 224 -2.25 21.65 -4.24
N ILE A 225 -2.26 20.33 -4.11
CA ILE A 225 -2.71 19.43 -5.18
C ILE A 225 -4.21 19.22 -5.09
N ASP A 226 -4.92 19.77 -6.05
CA ASP A 226 -6.38 19.70 -6.18
C ASP A 226 -6.85 18.73 -7.27
N LYS A 227 -5.95 17.80 -7.70
CA LYS A 227 -6.23 16.74 -8.67
C LYS A 227 -5.81 15.39 -8.14
N ILE A 228 -6.64 14.37 -8.40
CA ILE A 228 -6.34 12.97 -8.03
C ILE A 228 -5.39 12.35 -9.06
N GLY A 229 -4.53 11.43 -8.60
CA GLY A 229 -3.67 10.60 -9.45
C GLY A 229 -2.25 11.13 -9.68
N LEU A 230 -1.90 12.31 -9.17
CA LEU A 230 -0.58 12.94 -9.38
C LEU A 230 0.46 12.56 -8.31
N LEU A 231 0.04 12.05 -7.16
CA LEU A 231 0.89 11.90 -5.98
C LEU A 231 2.12 11.02 -6.23
N SER A 232 1.95 9.92 -6.99
CA SER A 232 3.06 9.02 -7.33
C SER A 232 4.17 9.72 -8.11
N ASP A 233 3.78 10.59 -9.05
CA ASP A 233 4.72 11.33 -9.90
C ASP A 233 5.43 12.42 -9.09
N LEU A 234 4.68 13.11 -8.23
CA LEU A 234 5.18 14.17 -7.37
C LEU A 234 6.22 13.67 -6.36
N TYR A 235 6.11 12.44 -5.89
CA TYR A 235 7.16 11.82 -5.08
C TYR A 235 8.51 11.71 -5.81
N SER A 236 8.52 11.64 -7.14
CA SER A 236 9.77 11.65 -7.92
C SER A 236 10.50 13.00 -7.88
N LEU A 237 9.77 14.07 -7.62
CA LEU A 237 10.25 15.46 -7.61
C LEU A 237 10.63 15.96 -6.21
N SER A 238 10.24 15.24 -5.15
CA SER A 238 10.49 15.61 -3.77
C SER A 238 11.70 14.89 -3.17
N ASP A 239 12.28 15.48 -2.14
CA ASP A 239 13.39 14.92 -1.38
C ASP A 239 12.88 14.21 -0.12
N ILE A 240 11.77 14.73 0.45
CA ILE A 240 11.15 14.25 1.66
C ILE A 240 9.67 14.03 1.43
N ALA A 241 9.16 12.91 1.93
CA ALA A 241 7.74 12.63 1.97
C ALA A 241 7.26 12.54 3.42
N PHE A 242 6.48 13.51 3.85
CA PHE A 242 5.69 13.44 5.07
C PHE A 242 4.37 12.77 4.73
N VAL A 243 4.16 11.53 5.20
CA VAL A 243 3.01 10.72 4.82
C VAL A 243 1.93 10.78 5.90
N GLY A 244 0.71 11.13 5.49
CA GLY A 244 -0.43 11.30 6.38
C GLY A 244 -0.96 10.01 6.98
N GLY A 245 -1.79 10.16 8.04
CA GLY A 245 -2.46 9.07 8.75
C GLY A 245 -1.64 8.44 9.87
N GLY A 246 -0.38 8.81 10.03
CA GLY A 246 0.48 8.31 11.10
C GLY A 246 0.09 8.77 12.50
N PHE A 247 -0.69 9.82 12.64
CA PHE A 247 -1.22 10.26 13.94
C PHE A 247 -2.53 9.57 14.32
N THR A 248 -3.28 9.03 13.36
CA THR A 248 -4.56 8.37 13.58
C THR A 248 -4.47 6.85 13.56
N GLY A 249 -3.29 6.28 13.29
CA GLY A 249 -3.09 4.85 13.12
C GLY A 249 -3.67 4.31 11.80
N LYS A 250 -3.84 5.20 10.81
CA LYS A 250 -4.27 4.91 9.43
C LYS A 250 -3.19 5.34 8.45
N LEU A 251 -1.93 5.03 8.75
CA LEU A 251 -0.78 5.40 7.92
C LEU A 251 -1.00 4.99 6.46
N HIS A 252 -0.85 5.94 5.55
CA HIS A 252 -0.95 5.72 4.11
C HIS A 252 0.30 5.02 3.55
N ASN A 253 0.27 4.72 2.25
CA ASN A 253 1.34 3.96 1.59
C ASN A 253 2.68 4.71 1.64
N ILE A 254 3.65 4.15 2.38
CA ILE A 254 5.02 4.68 2.50
C ILE A 254 6.00 3.99 1.54
N ILE A 255 5.61 2.87 0.91
CA ILE A 255 6.47 2.13 -0.01
C ILE A 255 6.66 2.92 -1.31
N GLU A 256 5.62 3.62 -1.76
CA GLU A 256 5.66 4.40 -2.99
C GLU A 256 6.65 5.57 -2.92
N PRO A 257 6.60 6.47 -1.93
CA PRO A 257 7.63 7.52 -1.81
C PRO A 257 9.03 6.94 -1.54
N ALA A 258 9.18 5.84 -0.82
CA ALA A 258 10.47 5.17 -0.65
C ALA A 258 11.02 4.68 -2.00
N ALA A 259 10.16 4.12 -2.87
CA ALA A 259 10.54 3.68 -4.22
C ALA A 259 11.01 4.85 -5.11
N LYS A 260 10.59 6.07 -4.81
CA LYS A 260 11.03 7.32 -5.49
C LYS A 260 12.25 7.95 -4.82
N GLY A 261 12.76 7.34 -3.77
CA GLY A 261 13.98 7.78 -3.09
C GLY A 261 13.78 8.86 -2.06
N ASN A 262 12.56 9.10 -1.59
CA ASN A 262 12.30 10.08 -0.55
C ASN A 262 12.79 9.59 0.81
N LYS A 263 13.22 10.52 1.67
CA LYS A 263 13.27 10.33 3.11
C LYS A 263 11.84 10.37 3.63
N ILE A 264 11.43 9.37 4.39
CA ILE A 264 10.05 9.23 4.83
C ILE A 264 9.87 9.80 6.23
N ILE A 265 8.79 10.56 6.44
CA ILE A 265 8.37 11.05 7.76
C ILE A 265 6.90 10.67 7.97
N PHE A 266 6.53 10.26 9.18
CA PHE A 266 5.14 10.03 9.56
C PHE A 266 4.93 10.15 11.08
N GLY A 267 3.67 10.18 11.51
CA GLY A 267 3.30 10.24 12.92
C GLY A 267 3.57 8.93 13.68
N PRO A 268 3.47 8.94 15.04
CA PRO A 268 3.97 7.85 15.90
C PRO A 268 3.11 6.58 15.88
N ASN A 269 1.87 6.62 15.35
CA ASN A 269 0.92 5.51 15.42
C ASN A 269 1.06 4.53 14.22
N HIS A 270 2.24 3.94 14.05
CA HIS A 270 2.58 3.09 12.91
C HIS A 270 2.72 1.59 13.23
N LYS A 271 2.54 1.14 14.47
CA LYS A 271 2.78 -0.25 14.91
C LYS A 271 2.03 -1.33 14.12
N LYS A 272 0.90 -0.97 13.49
CA LYS A 272 0.14 -1.91 12.64
C LYS A 272 0.75 -2.14 11.26
N PHE A 273 1.75 -1.34 10.87
CA PHE A 273 2.37 -1.29 9.55
C PHE A 273 3.82 -1.81 9.65
N PRO A 274 4.07 -3.10 9.40
CA PRO A 274 5.40 -3.68 9.57
C PRO A 274 6.45 -3.03 8.67
N GLU A 275 6.05 -2.55 7.49
CA GLU A 275 6.92 -1.81 6.58
C GLU A 275 7.45 -0.51 7.20
N ALA A 276 6.67 0.13 8.07
CA ALA A 276 7.09 1.37 8.74
C ALA A 276 8.26 1.12 9.70
N GLN A 277 8.16 0.08 10.54
CA GLN A 277 9.25 -0.28 11.45
C GLN A 277 10.50 -0.70 10.66
N LEU A 278 10.34 -1.51 9.61
CA LEU A 278 11.46 -1.90 8.75
C LEU A 278 12.18 -0.69 8.12
N MET A 279 11.44 0.34 7.72
CA MET A 279 12.02 1.56 7.17
C MET A 279 12.73 2.41 8.23
N ILE A 280 12.22 2.43 9.48
CA ILE A 280 12.89 3.09 10.61
C ILE A 280 14.20 2.38 10.92
N ASP A 281 14.18 1.05 11.08
CA ASP A 281 15.36 0.23 11.40
C ASP A 281 16.45 0.35 10.32
N ASN A 282 16.07 0.65 9.09
CA ASN A 282 16.99 0.91 7.98
C ASN A 282 17.29 2.40 7.77
N GLU A 283 16.92 3.29 8.68
CA GLU A 283 17.15 4.75 8.64
C GLU A 283 16.58 5.46 7.40
N ILE A 284 15.59 4.86 6.73
CA ILE A 284 14.87 5.42 5.59
C ILE A 284 13.73 6.31 6.06
N ALA A 285 13.13 5.96 7.19
CA ALA A 285 12.01 6.67 7.77
C ALA A 285 12.31 7.21 9.17
N LEU A 286 11.60 8.28 9.53
CA LEU A 286 11.61 8.89 10.86
C LEU A 286 10.17 9.10 11.32
N THR A 287 9.96 9.05 12.63
CA THR A 287 8.67 9.42 13.25
C THR A 287 8.77 10.77 13.90
N ILE A 288 7.67 11.52 13.85
CA ILE A 288 7.54 12.80 14.54
C ILE A 288 6.30 12.80 15.44
N LYS A 289 6.34 13.54 16.52
CA LYS A 289 5.22 13.74 17.46
C LYS A 289 4.56 15.11 17.27
N ASP A 290 5.36 16.10 16.90
CA ASP A 290 4.96 17.50 16.82
C ASP A 290 5.83 18.30 15.81
N GLU A 291 5.62 19.60 15.78
CA GLU A 291 6.37 20.55 14.95
C GLU A 291 7.85 20.69 15.33
N PHE A 292 8.20 20.45 16.59
CA PHE A 292 9.61 20.55 17.03
C PHE A 292 10.44 19.41 16.44
N ASP A 293 9.92 18.19 16.46
CA ASP A 293 10.56 17.05 15.80
C ASP A 293 10.72 17.32 14.29
N LEU A 294 9.69 17.88 13.64
CA LEU A 294 9.75 18.22 12.22
C LEU A 294 10.83 19.27 11.95
N MET A 295 10.92 20.32 12.78
CA MET A 295 11.95 21.34 12.63
C MET A 295 13.37 20.78 12.74
N GLU A 296 13.64 19.88 13.69
CA GLU A 296 14.96 19.25 13.82
C GLU A 296 15.33 18.43 12.57
N ILE A 297 14.36 17.72 12.01
CA ILE A 297 14.58 17.01 10.75
C ILE A 297 14.88 18.00 9.62
N LEU A 298 14.10 19.07 9.48
CA LEU A 298 14.27 20.05 8.39
C LEU A 298 15.61 20.79 8.47
N LYS A 299 16.12 21.08 9.67
CA LYS A 299 17.47 21.66 9.86
C LYS A 299 18.58 20.77 9.32
N SER A 300 18.39 19.45 9.39
CA SER A 300 19.40 18.46 8.97
C SER A 300 19.35 18.13 7.46
N ILE A 301 18.37 18.66 6.73
CA ILE A 301 18.16 18.34 5.34
C ILE A 301 19.22 19.00 4.47
N LYS A 302 20.17 18.21 4.05
CA LYS A 302 21.00 18.46 2.87
C LYS A 302 20.56 17.47 1.79
N ARG A 303 20.42 17.93 0.55
CA ARG A 303 20.16 17.06 -0.60
C ARG A 303 21.26 16.01 -0.67
N SER A 304 21.00 14.80 -0.17
CA SER A 304 21.95 13.70 -0.21
C SER A 304 21.49 12.67 -1.21
N ASN A 305 22.23 12.57 -2.33
CA ASN A 305 22.05 11.49 -3.30
C ASN A 305 22.19 10.10 -2.65
N THR A 306 22.91 10.01 -1.54
CA THR A 306 23.12 8.77 -0.77
C THR A 306 21.83 8.28 -0.15
N ASN A 307 21.00 9.18 0.44
CA ASN A 307 19.73 8.80 1.04
C ASN A 307 18.73 8.34 -0.01
N ARG A 308 18.70 8.97 -1.19
CA ARG A 308 17.83 8.59 -2.30
C ARG A 308 18.13 7.18 -2.79
N LYS A 309 19.40 6.83 -3.02
CA LYS A 309 19.85 5.49 -3.41
C LYS A 309 19.45 4.45 -2.36
N LYS A 310 19.70 4.71 -1.08
CA LYS A 310 19.39 3.80 0.03
C LYS A 310 17.90 3.42 0.07
N SER A 311 17.00 4.40 -0.11
CA SER A 311 15.55 4.18 -0.13
C SER A 311 15.11 3.32 -1.33
N ILE A 312 15.65 3.61 -2.52
CA ILE A 312 15.34 2.85 -3.74
C ILE A 312 15.86 1.40 -3.62
N GLU A 313 17.11 1.22 -3.20
CA GLU A 313 17.72 -0.10 -3.01
C GLU A 313 16.97 -0.94 -1.98
N PHE A 314 16.54 -0.34 -0.88
CA PHE A 314 15.69 -1.02 0.10
C PHE A 314 14.41 -1.59 -0.53
N VAL A 315 13.73 -0.79 -1.36
CA VAL A 315 12.51 -1.24 -2.05
C VAL A 315 12.82 -2.32 -3.08
N LEU A 316 13.89 -2.17 -3.86
CA LEU A 316 14.30 -3.16 -4.86
C LEU A 316 14.63 -4.52 -4.23
N ASN A 317 15.34 -4.52 -3.10
CA ASN A 317 15.71 -5.73 -2.36
C ASN A 317 14.49 -6.46 -1.73
N LYS A 318 13.31 -5.79 -1.63
CA LYS A 318 12.07 -6.38 -1.14
C LYS A 318 11.16 -6.89 -2.25
N LYS A 319 11.51 -6.70 -3.52
CA LYS A 319 10.74 -7.20 -4.67
C LYS A 319 10.93 -8.71 -4.85
N GLY A 320 10.01 -9.32 -5.61
CA GLY A 320 10.06 -10.73 -5.99
C GLY A 320 8.94 -11.59 -5.38
N ALA A 321 8.22 -11.08 -4.38
CA ALA A 321 7.14 -11.83 -3.72
C ALA A 321 6.08 -12.33 -4.70
N THR A 322 5.69 -11.52 -5.68
CA THR A 322 4.70 -11.89 -6.70
C THR A 322 5.17 -13.03 -7.59
N GLU A 323 6.46 -13.08 -7.92
CA GLU A 323 7.02 -14.14 -8.75
C GLU A 323 6.95 -15.50 -8.04
N ILE A 324 7.27 -15.52 -6.75
CA ILE A 324 7.20 -16.74 -5.92
C ILE A 324 5.76 -17.26 -5.87
N VAL A 325 4.79 -16.37 -5.62
CA VAL A 325 3.35 -16.73 -5.61
C VAL A 325 2.91 -17.24 -6.97
N TYR A 326 3.29 -16.57 -8.06
CA TYR A 326 2.96 -16.96 -9.43
C TYR A 326 3.47 -18.39 -9.76
N LYS A 327 4.74 -18.66 -9.47
CA LYS A 327 5.33 -20.00 -9.69
C LYS A 327 4.60 -21.08 -8.90
N ALA A 328 4.24 -20.82 -7.65
CA ALA A 328 3.50 -21.80 -6.83
C ALA A 328 2.08 -22.09 -7.34
N ILE A 329 1.45 -21.11 -7.99
CA ILE A 329 0.14 -21.29 -8.62
C ILE A 329 0.26 -22.08 -9.92
N MET A 330 1.27 -21.77 -10.75
CA MET A 330 1.40 -22.35 -12.08
C MET A 330 2.08 -23.72 -12.11
N ASN A 331 2.99 -24.04 -11.17
CA ASN A 331 3.74 -25.30 -11.15
C ASN A 331 2.96 -26.51 -10.58
N LYS A 332 1.70 -26.34 -10.17
CA LYS A 332 0.82 -27.42 -9.67
C LYS A 332 -0.28 -27.79 -10.66
N ASN A 333 -0.13 -27.40 -11.93
CA ASN A 333 -1.01 -27.79 -13.03
C ASN A 333 -0.38 -28.90 -13.88
#